data_50d22ba98aa24f7527354252725e5f42
#
_entry.id   50d22ba98aa24f7527354252725e5f42
#
_cell.length_a   1.000
_cell.length_b   1.000
_cell.length_c   1.000
_cell.angle_alpha   90.00
_cell.angle_beta   90.00
_cell.angle_gamma   90.00
#
_symmetry.space_group_name_H-M   'P 1'
#
loop_
_entity.id
_entity.type
_entity.pdbx_description
1 polymer ?
#
loop_
_entity_poly.entity_id
_entity_poly.type
_entity_poly.pdbx_seq_one_letter_code
_entity_poly.pdbx_strand_id
1 'polypeptide(L)'
;MVTYRIRKMIAWGMAVTMTAGMTNVLTGCGAEREGQAVETSQVEDTSQGDEDTPAWKKYAGEPVTLDWYVNYSWFAIPWGENAVSQKITEETGVNINFITPIGNETEKLNALIASDSLPDLITLGYWEPQVNQMIEENMVYALNELADDYDAYFWQVTDADVVNWYTMDDGNIYGYPCSTVTPKQVKEHDDITSNQTFLVRKDIYEAIGSPDMTTPEGFKAAVEKAAEMFPEVNGEKLIPVGSHVFDNQGNVSFDKYLMNFLAVPWEKDGKYYDRYTDPEYVIWLKMFRELGEEGLLANDIFVDTRIQMEEKLAKGRYFCMLYQYSDTISQQKALYENDPDSIYMAVEGPRNSNGDDPTLPTNNMNGWTLTLISKNCKYPERAIAFMDYMMLSLIHISEPT
;
A
#
# COMPACT_ATOMS: atom_id res chain seq x y z
N MET A 1 33.15 12.97 14.19
CA MET A 1 33.00 13.82 15.37
C MET A 1 32.34 15.12 14.92
N VAL A 2 30.99 15.16 14.88
CA VAL A 2 30.20 16.36 14.60
C VAL A 2 29.08 16.41 15.62
N THR A 3 29.17 17.38 16.49
CA THR A 3 28.31 17.64 17.63
C THR A 3 27.04 18.34 17.19
N TYR A 4 25.88 17.71 17.36
CA TYR A 4 24.56 18.33 17.20
C TYR A 4 24.25 19.16 18.46
N ARG A 5 24.11 20.46 18.29
CA ARG A 5 23.66 21.39 19.33
C ARG A 5 22.13 21.55 19.25
N ILE A 6 21.46 21.06 20.27
CA ILE A 6 20.04 21.36 20.54
C ILE A 6 19.92 22.81 21.03
N ARG A 7 19.15 23.63 20.31
CA ARG A 7 18.69 24.93 20.79
C ARG A 7 17.22 24.85 21.18
N LYS A 8 16.97 24.87 22.49
CA LYS A 8 15.66 25.20 23.04
C LYS A 8 15.43 26.73 22.88
N MET A 9 14.36 27.14 22.23
CA MET A 9 13.83 28.49 22.35
C MET A 9 12.56 28.46 23.19
N ILE A 10 12.64 29.16 24.30
CA ILE A 10 11.51 29.47 25.20
C ILE A 10 10.89 30.75 24.64
N ALA A 11 9.62 30.71 24.24
CA ALA A 11 8.86 31.91 23.94
C ALA A 11 8.04 32.30 25.17
N TRP A 12 8.30 33.49 25.68
CA TRP A 12 7.55 34.13 26.76
C TRP A 12 6.39 34.92 26.17
N GLY A 13 5.23 34.73 26.80
CA GLY A 13 4.03 35.52 26.48
C GLY A 13 4.08 36.92 27.01
N MET A 14 3.38 37.84 26.35
CA MET A 14 2.94 39.12 26.92
C MET A 14 1.46 39.28 26.64
N ALA A 15 0.69 39.20 27.71
CA ALA A 15 -0.69 39.71 27.77
C ALA A 15 -0.69 41.24 27.88
N VAL A 16 -1.51 41.90 27.07
CA VAL A 16 -1.88 43.30 27.32
C VAL A 16 -3.40 43.40 27.30
N THR A 17 -3.92 43.54 28.49
CA THR A 17 -5.28 44.03 28.78
C THR A 17 -5.35 45.54 28.59
N MET A 18 -6.36 46.06 27.92
CA MET A 18 -6.90 47.41 28.22
C MET A 18 -8.40 47.47 28.04
N THR A 19 -8.99 47.97 29.07
CA THR A 19 -10.39 48.19 29.43
C THR A 19 -10.97 49.48 28.88
N ALA A 20 -12.26 49.40 28.60
CA ALA A 20 -13.34 50.34 28.96
C ALA A 20 -13.39 51.77 28.38
N GLY A 21 -14.58 52.11 27.94
CA GLY A 21 -15.03 53.51 28.01
C GLY A 21 -16.22 53.90 27.13
N MET A 22 -17.38 53.77 27.68
CA MET A 22 -18.49 54.75 27.76
C MET A 22 -19.19 55.27 26.50
N THR A 23 -20.44 54.85 26.42
CA THR A 23 -21.72 55.59 26.27
C THR A 23 -21.68 57.02 25.71
N ASN A 24 -22.49 57.24 24.69
CA ASN A 24 -23.46 58.43 24.76
C ASN A 24 -24.68 58.19 23.84
N VAL A 25 -25.81 58.38 24.45
CA VAL A 25 -27.15 58.52 23.89
C VAL A 25 -27.32 59.94 23.35
N LEU A 26 -27.92 60.12 22.19
CA LEU A 26 -28.74 61.32 21.90
C LEU A 26 -29.81 61.01 20.84
N THR A 27 -30.98 61.20 21.22
CA THR A 27 -32.29 61.26 20.55
C THR A 27 -32.40 62.33 19.48
N GLY A 28 -33.12 62.00 18.40
CA GLY A 28 -33.59 63.03 17.43
C GLY A 28 -34.63 62.43 16.49
N CYS A 29 -35.87 62.94 16.63
CA CYS A 29 -37.08 62.63 15.87
C CYS A 29 -37.01 62.97 14.38
N GLY A 30 -37.74 62.19 13.55
CA GLY A 30 -38.59 62.85 12.55
C GLY A 30 -38.55 62.27 11.14
N ALA A 31 -39.70 61.75 10.72
CA ALA A 31 -40.31 61.77 9.39
C ALA A 31 -40.31 60.47 8.59
N GLU A 32 -41.49 59.96 8.46
CA GLU A 32 -41.96 58.90 7.56
C GLU A 32 -41.59 59.12 6.08
N ARG A 33 -41.14 58.05 5.41
CA ARG A 33 -41.44 57.80 4.00
C ARG A 33 -41.47 56.30 3.79
N GLU A 34 -42.60 55.81 3.33
CA GLU A 34 -42.79 54.47 2.75
C GLU A 34 -41.82 54.23 1.59
N GLY A 35 -41.20 53.06 1.60
CA GLY A 35 -40.38 52.60 0.48
C GLY A 35 -40.05 51.11 0.68
N GLN A 36 -40.73 50.29 -0.07
CA GLN A 36 -40.54 48.89 -0.45
C GLN A 36 -39.41 48.14 0.26
N ALA A 37 -39.81 47.09 0.96
CA ALA A 37 -38.93 46.05 1.47
C ALA A 37 -38.26 45.31 0.31
N VAL A 38 -36.95 45.47 0.17
CA VAL A 38 -36.08 44.53 -0.54
C VAL A 38 -35.79 43.45 0.46
N GLU A 39 -36.30 42.24 0.21
CA GLU A 39 -35.87 41.04 0.92
C GLU A 39 -34.37 40.84 0.63
N THR A 40 -33.55 41.21 1.59
CA THR A 40 -32.18 40.71 1.69
C THR A 40 -32.31 39.27 2.13
N SER A 41 -32.16 38.36 1.16
CA SER A 41 -31.86 36.98 1.45
C SER A 41 -30.63 36.95 2.37
N GLN A 42 -30.85 36.57 3.63
CA GLN A 42 -29.77 36.13 4.50
C GLN A 42 -29.12 34.95 3.82
N VAL A 43 -27.91 35.13 3.34
CA VAL A 43 -27.01 34.04 3.08
C VAL A 43 -26.72 33.51 4.48
N GLU A 44 -27.34 32.40 4.85
CA GLU A 44 -26.93 31.60 5.99
C GLU A 44 -25.48 31.23 5.75
N ASP A 45 -24.61 31.72 6.60
CA ASP A 45 -23.24 31.25 6.73
C ASP A 45 -23.27 29.80 7.24
N THR A 46 -23.30 28.86 6.33
CA THR A 46 -23.29 27.42 6.62
C THR A 46 -21.84 26.86 6.77
N SER A 47 -20.93 27.65 7.32
CA SER A 47 -19.57 27.22 7.58
C SER A 47 -19.34 26.90 9.08
N GLN A 48 -20.08 25.95 9.61
CA GLN A 48 -19.65 25.04 10.67
C GLN A 48 -20.26 23.70 10.36
N GLY A 49 -19.58 22.95 9.49
CA GLY A 49 -19.85 21.53 9.31
C GLY A 49 -19.60 20.84 10.65
N ASP A 50 -20.58 20.05 11.06
CA ASP A 50 -20.48 19.14 12.19
C ASP A 50 -19.19 18.29 11.99
N GLU A 51 -18.16 18.55 12.81
CA GLU A 51 -16.85 17.88 12.73
C GLU A 51 -16.97 16.35 12.82
N ASP A 52 -18.10 15.86 13.35
CA ASP A 52 -18.39 14.44 13.49
C ASP A 52 -19.05 13.81 12.26
N THR A 53 -19.39 14.57 11.23
CA THR A 53 -20.06 14.05 10.04
C THR A 53 -19.10 13.98 8.84
N PRO A 54 -18.78 12.76 8.33
CA PRO A 54 -17.91 12.58 7.16
C PRO A 54 -18.45 13.35 5.94
N ALA A 55 -17.57 14.02 5.21
CA ALA A 55 -17.95 14.84 4.06
C ALA A 55 -18.55 14.00 2.91
N TRP A 56 -18.16 12.75 2.74
CA TRP A 56 -18.72 11.87 1.71
C TRP A 56 -20.24 11.67 1.88
N LYS A 57 -20.79 11.74 3.10
CA LYS A 57 -22.25 11.67 3.34
C LYS A 57 -22.99 12.90 2.82
N LYS A 58 -22.32 14.07 2.81
CA LYS A 58 -22.90 15.31 2.28
C LYS A 58 -23.11 15.24 0.76
N TYR A 59 -22.24 14.49 0.10
CA TYR A 59 -22.21 14.37 -1.35
C TYR A 59 -22.91 13.10 -1.88
N ALA A 60 -23.46 12.26 -1.00
CA ALA A 60 -24.20 11.08 -1.39
C ALA A 60 -25.36 11.46 -2.34
N GLY A 61 -25.41 10.83 -3.52
CA GLY A 61 -26.40 11.13 -4.56
C GLY A 61 -26.00 12.22 -5.56
N GLU A 62 -24.85 12.87 -5.41
CA GLU A 62 -24.26 13.76 -6.43
C GLU A 62 -23.15 13.02 -7.19
N PRO A 63 -23.44 12.45 -8.39
CA PRO A 63 -22.47 11.62 -9.07
C PRO A 63 -21.28 12.41 -9.62
N VAL A 64 -20.08 11.93 -9.39
CA VAL A 64 -18.85 12.42 -9.98
C VAL A 64 -17.98 11.25 -10.44
N THR A 65 -17.19 11.44 -11.49
CA THR A 65 -16.17 10.48 -11.89
C THR A 65 -14.80 11.10 -11.65
N LEU A 66 -13.94 10.40 -10.91
CA LEU A 66 -12.53 10.76 -10.71
C LEU A 66 -11.66 9.85 -11.58
N ASP A 67 -10.70 10.44 -12.25
CA ASP A 67 -9.63 9.74 -12.95
C ASP A 67 -8.53 9.37 -11.94
N TRP A 68 -8.25 8.07 -11.79
CA TRP A 68 -7.27 7.58 -10.83
C TRP A 68 -6.13 6.85 -11.53
N TYR A 69 -4.96 7.46 -11.56
CA TYR A 69 -3.75 6.83 -12.06
C TYR A 69 -3.12 5.93 -10.99
N VAL A 70 -2.95 4.65 -11.33
CA VAL A 70 -2.25 3.66 -10.50
C VAL A 70 -0.99 3.24 -11.24
N ASN A 71 0.20 3.55 -10.69
CA ASN A 71 1.50 3.35 -11.34
C ASN A 71 1.98 1.90 -11.35
N TYR A 72 1.05 0.96 -11.62
CA TYR A 72 1.35 -0.48 -11.68
C TYR A 72 0.67 -1.11 -12.88
N SER A 73 1.48 -1.62 -13.83
CA SER A 73 0.98 -2.23 -15.07
C SER A 73 0.18 -3.52 -14.86
N TRP A 74 0.38 -4.19 -13.73
CA TRP A 74 -0.36 -5.38 -13.32
C TRP A 74 -1.72 -5.08 -12.67
N PHE A 75 -1.99 -3.82 -12.32
CA PHE A 75 -3.27 -3.42 -11.74
C PHE A 75 -4.35 -3.40 -12.82
N ALA A 76 -5.30 -4.34 -12.76
CA ALA A 76 -6.33 -4.53 -13.76
C ALA A 76 -7.71 -4.76 -13.12
N ILE A 77 -8.02 -4.02 -12.05
CA ILE A 77 -9.30 -4.15 -11.34
C ILE A 77 -10.32 -3.21 -11.99
N PRO A 78 -11.43 -3.73 -12.54
CA PRO A 78 -12.50 -2.88 -13.06
C PRO A 78 -13.29 -2.25 -11.91
N TRP A 79 -13.69 -1.00 -12.07
CA TRP A 79 -14.60 -0.33 -11.15
C TRP A 79 -16.06 -0.55 -11.57
N GLY A 80 -16.96 -0.72 -10.58
CA GLY A 80 -18.40 -0.87 -10.84
C GLY A 80 -18.88 -2.27 -11.21
N GLU A 81 -17.97 -3.23 -11.39
CA GLU A 81 -18.28 -4.61 -11.77
C GLU A 81 -18.45 -5.58 -10.59
N ASN A 82 -18.04 -5.18 -9.40
CA ASN A 82 -18.13 -5.99 -8.19
C ASN A 82 -18.95 -5.30 -7.09
N ALA A 83 -19.44 -6.07 -6.13
CA ALA A 83 -20.31 -5.57 -5.06
C ALA A 83 -19.66 -4.46 -4.22
N VAL A 84 -18.34 -4.53 -3.99
CA VAL A 84 -17.62 -3.53 -3.18
C VAL A 84 -17.58 -2.18 -3.89
N SER A 85 -17.10 -2.12 -5.14
CA SER A 85 -17.05 -0.87 -5.90
C SER A 85 -18.43 -0.28 -6.17
N GLN A 86 -19.45 -1.13 -6.38
CA GLN A 86 -20.83 -0.66 -6.51
C GLN A 86 -21.34 -0.02 -5.21
N LYS A 87 -21.05 -0.64 -4.05
CA LYS A 87 -21.43 -0.10 -2.75
C LYS A 87 -20.72 1.23 -2.44
N ILE A 88 -19.43 1.32 -2.72
CA ILE A 88 -18.66 2.55 -2.54
C ILE A 88 -19.26 3.68 -3.40
N THR A 89 -19.57 3.41 -4.67
CA THR A 89 -20.19 4.41 -5.56
C THR A 89 -21.60 4.81 -5.07
N GLU A 90 -22.39 3.86 -4.59
CA GLU A 90 -23.72 4.13 -4.02
C GLU A 90 -23.63 5.10 -2.82
N GLU A 91 -22.68 4.88 -1.91
CA GLU A 91 -22.57 5.65 -0.68
C GLU A 91 -21.88 7.00 -0.86
N THR A 92 -20.87 7.07 -1.73
CA THR A 92 -20.06 8.28 -1.93
C THR A 92 -20.50 9.14 -3.11
N GLY A 93 -21.27 8.58 -4.05
CA GLY A 93 -21.54 9.21 -5.35
C GLY A 93 -20.32 9.22 -6.29
N VAL A 94 -19.17 8.65 -5.88
CA VAL A 94 -17.95 8.67 -6.67
C VAL A 94 -17.84 7.42 -7.53
N ASN A 95 -17.64 7.62 -8.83
CA ASN A 95 -17.23 6.59 -9.77
C ASN A 95 -15.75 6.78 -10.12
N ILE A 96 -15.02 5.70 -10.36
CA ILE A 96 -13.59 5.74 -10.67
C ILE A 96 -13.33 5.27 -12.09
N ASN A 97 -12.51 6.04 -12.80
CA ASN A 97 -11.90 5.63 -14.05
C ASN A 97 -10.41 5.37 -13.80
N PHE A 98 -10.03 4.07 -13.71
CA PHE A 98 -8.63 3.72 -13.50
C PHE A 98 -7.80 3.90 -14.76
N ILE A 99 -6.63 4.51 -14.61
CA ILE A 99 -5.62 4.69 -15.65
C ILE A 99 -4.36 3.97 -15.18
N THR A 100 -3.89 2.98 -15.93
CA THR A 100 -2.68 2.23 -15.63
C THR A 100 -1.66 2.35 -16.79
N PRO A 101 -0.36 2.23 -16.51
CA PRO A 101 0.65 2.18 -17.56
C PRO A 101 0.57 0.86 -18.33
N ILE A 102 0.92 0.91 -19.61
CA ILE A 102 1.11 -0.29 -20.44
C ILE A 102 2.61 -0.47 -20.61
N GLY A 103 3.22 -1.35 -19.83
CA GLY A 103 4.64 -1.63 -19.89
C GLY A 103 5.47 -0.74 -18.94
N ASN A 104 6.19 0.25 -19.44
CA ASN A 104 7.10 1.06 -18.62
C ASN A 104 6.35 2.08 -17.74
N GLU A 105 6.25 1.78 -16.46
CA GLU A 105 5.56 2.57 -15.45
C GLU A 105 6.20 3.95 -15.28
N THR A 106 7.52 4.00 -15.17
CA THR A 106 8.27 5.25 -14.99
C THR A 106 8.12 6.22 -16.16
N GLU A 107 8.14 5.73 -17.39
CA GLU A 107 7.99 6.58 -18.58
C GLU A 107 6.60 7.21 -18.66
N LYS A 108 5.55 6.45 -18.36
CA LYS A 108 4.17 6.95 -18.39
C LYS A 108 3.97 8.05 -17.35
N LEU A 109 4.42 7.82 -16.11
CA LEU A 109 4.29 8.80 -15.03
C LEU A 109 5.10 10.07 -15.32
N ASN A 110 6.35 9.92 -15.77
CA ASN A 110 7.18 11.08 -16.16
C ASN A 110 6.56 11.89 -17.28
N ALA A 111 5.89 11.26 -18.25
CA ALA A 111 5.19 11.96 -19.31
C ALA A 111 4.00 12.78 -18.80
N LEU A 112 3.23 12.23 -17.84
CA LEU A 112 2.12 12.94 -17.18
C LEU A 112 2.61 14.15 -16.39
N ILE A 113 3.71 14.00 -15.64
CA ILE A 113 4.34 15.08 -14.88
C ILE A 113 4.84 16.16 -15.85
N ALA A 114 5.63 15.78 -16.85
CA ALA A 114 6.24 16.73 -17.78
C ALA A 114 5.22 17.52 -18.63
N SER A 115 4.03 16.96 -18.85
CA SER A 115 2.95 17.61 -19.59
C SER A 115 1.93 18.32 -18.69
N ASP A 116 2.14 18.34 -17.38
CA ASP A 116 1.21 18.87 -16.38
C ASP A 116 -0.23 18.35 -16.59
N SER A 117 -0.33 17.04 -16.84
CA SER A 117 -1.62 16.36 -17.14
C SER A 117 -1.90 15.20 -16.18
N LEU A 118 -1.53 15.40 -14.91
CA LEU A 118 -1.84 14.43 -13.88
C LEU A 118 -3.36 14.25 -13.74
N PRO A 119 -3.85 13.01 -13.61
CA PRO A 119 -5.23 12.71 -13.25
C PRO A 119 -5.60 13.20 -11.84
N ASP A 120 -6.86 13.03 -11.44
CA ASP A 120 -7.36 13.54 -10.15
C ASP A 120 -6.65 12.89 -8.97
N LEU A 121 -6.48 11.57 -9.00
CA LEU A 121 -5.76 10.78 -7.99
C LEU A 121 -4.55 10.09 -8.60
N ILE A 122 -3.46 10.01 -7.85
CA ILE A 122 -2.23 9.32 -8.26
C ILE A 122 -1.79 8.38 -7.15
N THR A 123 -1.61 7.10 -7.46
CA THR A 123 -1.05 6.09 -6.54
C THR A 123 0.22 5.50 -7.12
N LEU A 124 1.30 5.54 -6.32
CA LEU A 124 2.62 4.99 -6.66
C LEU A 124 3.34 4.54 -5.39
N GLY A 125 4.50 3.87 -5.52
CA GLY A 125 5.33 3.51 -4.38
C GLY A 125 5.82 4.74 -3.62
N TYR A 126 5.71 4.74 -2.29
CA TYR A 126 6.13 5.90 -1.47
C TYR A 126 7.62 6.24 -1.66
N TRP A 127 8.44 5.29 -2.10
CA TRP A 127 9.89 5.43 -2.35
C TRP A 127 10.23 5.95 -3.74
N GLU A 128 9.25 6.07 -4.63
CA GLU A 128 9.48 6.53 -5.99
C GLU A 128 9.83 8.03 -6.00
N PRO A 129 10.90 8.45 -6.72
CA PRO A 129 11.35 9.84 -6.70
C PRO A 129 10.32 10.83 -7.24
N GLN A 130 9.36 10.36 -8.03
CA GLN A 130 8.26 11.18 -8.54
C GLN A 130 7.34 11.72 -7.45
N VAL A 131 7.27 11.06 -6.28
CA VAL A 131 6.52 11.60 -5.12
C VAL A 131 7.09 12.96 -4.74
N ASN A 132 8.39 13.03 -4.47
CA ASN A 132 9.04 14.29 -4.10
C ASN A 132 8.99 15.30 -5.24
N GLN A 133 9.18 14.87 -6.49
CA GLN A 133 9.10 15.75 -7.64
C GLN A 133 7.73 16.44 -7.73
N MET A 134 6.62 15.71 -7.63
CA MET A 134 5.29 16.29 -7.68
C MET A 134 5.01 17.28 -6.53
N ILE A 135 5.58 17.00 -5.35
CA ILE A 135 5.48 17.90 -4.18
C ILE A 135 6.28 19.17 -4.43
N GLU A 136 7.56 19.07 -4.79
CA GLU A 136 8.47 20.20 -5.02
C GLU A 136 7.99 21.10 -6.17
N GLU A 137 7.41 20.53 -7.22
CA GLU A 137 6.84 21.23 -8.36
C GLU A 137 5.42 21.75 -8.10
N ASN A 138 4.89 21.56 -6.86
CA ASN A 138 3.57 22.03 -6.43
C ASN A 138 2.41 21.49 -7.30
N MET A 139 2.50 20.23 -7.73
CA MET A 139 1.52 19.56 -8.60
C MET A 139 0.43 18.82 -7.82
N VAL A 140 0.59 18.66 -6.51
CA VAL A 140 -0.35 17.94 -5.63
C VAL A 140 -0.78 18.82 -4.45
N TYR A 141 -1.97 18.55 -3.93
CA TYR A 141 -2.49 19.22 -2.75
C TYR A 141 -1.86 18.70 -1.47
N ALA A 142 -1.72 19.57 -0.48
CA ALA A 142 -1.55 19.17 0.91
C ALA A 142 -2.89 18.60 1.42
N LEU A 143 -2.89 17.34 1.88
CA LEU A 143 -4.11 16.68 2.34
C LEU A 143 -4.68 17.30 3.61
N ASN A 144 -3.80 17.81 4.50
CA ASN A 144 -4.23 18.53 5.70
C ASN A 144 -5.00 19.81 5.35
N GLU A 145 -4.56 20.57 4.32
CA GLU A 145 -5.28 21.76 3.87
C GLU A 145 -6.67 21.39 3.30
N LEU A 146 -6.74 20.32 2.48
CA LEU A 146 -8.02 19.84 1.96
C LEU A 146 -8.94 19.30 3.06
N ALA A 147 -8.38 18.60 4.04
CA ALA A 147 -9.13 18.09 5.18
C ALA A 147 -9.72 19.22 6.02
N ASP A 148 -8.91 20.22 6.33
CA ASP A 148 -9.33 21.39 7.13
C ASP A 148 -10.40 22.22 6.39
N ASP A 149 -10.30 22.32 5.05
CA ASP A 149 -11.24 23.09 4.24
C ASP A 149 -12.56 22.36 3.97
N TYR A 150 -12.53 21.02 3.80
CA TYR A 150 -13.66 20.28 3.26
C TYR A 150 -14.12 19.08 4.09
N ASP A 151 -13.23 18.44 4.86
CA ASP A 151 -13.52 17.18 5.54
C ASP A 151 -12.71 16.98 6.83
N ALA A 152 -13.09 17.68 7.88
CA ALA A 152 -12.43 17.57 9.19
C ALA A 152 -12.48 16.14 9.78
N TYR A 153 -13.43 15.30 9.32
CA TYR A 153 -13.54 13.90 9.74
C TYR A 153 -12.34 13.04 9.29
N PHE A 154 -11.60 13.46 8.27
CA PHE A 154 -10.34 12.85 7.84
C PHE A 154 -9.38 12.59 9.01
N TRP A 155 -9.31 13.51 9.97
CA TRP A 155 -8.46 13.38 11.16
C TRP A 155 -8.95 12.32 12.16
N GLN A 156 -10.19 11.87 12.06
CA GLN A 156 -10.72 10.81 12.92
C GLN A 156 -10.44 9.41 12.37
N VAL A 157 -10.25 9.28 11.06
CA VAL A 157 -9.99 8.00 10.40
C VAL A 157 -8.50 7.76 10.11
N THR A 158 -7.68 8.80 10.15
CA THR A 158 -6.24 8.68 9.98
C THR A 158 -5.53 8.27 11.27
N ASP A 159 -4.50 7.43 11.14
CA ASP A 159 -3.64 7.07 12.27
C ASP A 159 -2.58 8.17 12.50
N ALA A 160 -2.51 8.69 13.73
CA ALA A 160 -1.61 9.79 14.07
C ALA A 160 -0.12 9.44 13.88
N ASP A 161 0.29 8.19 14.08
CA ASP A 161 1.67 7.75 13.86
C ASP A 161 2.00 7.75 12.36
N VAL A 162 1.03 7.37 11.52
CA VAL A 162 1.15 7.41 10.06
C VAL A 162 1.21 8.86 9.56
N VAL A 163 0.33 9.72 10.06
CA VAL A 163 0.35 11.16 9.75
C VAL A 163 1.71 11.76 10.11
N ASN A 164 2.20 11.51 11.32
CA ASN A 164 3.51 12.02 11.76
C ASN A 164 4.66 11.51 10.89
N TRP A 165 4.60 10.26 10.41
CA TRP A 165 5.61 9.70 9.52
C TRP A 165 5.67 10.41 8.17
N TYR A 166 4.52 10.79 7.61
CA TYR A 166 4.40 11.43 6.30
C TYR A 166 4.36 12.96 6.34
N THR A 167 4.38 13.57 7.54
CA THR A 167 4.49 15.02 7.66
C THR A 167 5.87 15.49 7.20
N MET A 168 5.88 16.35 6.18
CA MET A 168 7.08 16.93 5.59
C MET A 168 7.63 18.09 6.45
N ASP A 169 8.83 18.58 6.11
CA ASP A 169 9.49 19.67 6.84
C ASP A 169 8.67 20.98 6.86
N ASP A 170 7.79 21.17 5.91
CA ASP A 170 6.87 22.32 5.81
C ASP A 170 5.62 22.16 6.71
N GLY A 171 5.49 21.03 7.39
CA GLY A 171 4.37 20.71 8.25
C GLY A 171 3.16 20.10 7.54
N ASN A 172 3.24 19.86 6.24
CA ASN A 172 2.15 19.30 5.43
C ASN A 172 2.29 17.80 5.23
N ILE A 173 1.17 17.13 4.96
CA ILE A 173 1.07 15.76 4.46
C ILE A 173 0.49 15.81 3.05
N TYR A 174 1.18 15.22 2.06
CA TYR A 174 0.78 15.29 0.65
C TYR A 174 0.14 14.02 0.10
N GLY A 175 0.25 12.93 0.83
CA GLY A 175 -0.34 11.66 0.44
C GLY A 175 -0.61 10.78 1.65
N TYR A 176 -1.55 9.86 1.51
CA TYR A 176 -1.83 8.88 2.54
C TYR A 176 -1.52 7.45 2.03
N PRO A 177 -0.83 6.62 2.84
CA PRO A 177 -0.40 5.30 2.41
C PRO A 177 -1.49 4.25 2.54
N CYS A 178 -1.34 3.14 1.80
CA CYS A 178 -2.15 1.95 1.97
C CYS A 178 -1.45 0.87 2.80
N SER A 179 -2.23 -0.07 3.34
CA SER A 179 -1.73 -1.28 4.03
C SER A 179 -0.73 -0.99 5.16
N THR A 180 -0.98 0.06 5.92
CA THR A 180 -0.18 0.42 7.09
C THR A 180 -0.47 -0.52 8.26
N VAL A 181 0.55 -0.82 9.05
CA VAL A 181 0.44 -1.53 10.33
C VAL A 181 1.29 -0.80 11.36
N THR A 182 0.64 -0.24 12.37
CA THR A 182 1.32 0.49 13.44
C THR A 182 1.79 -0.44 14.57
N PRO A 183 2.79 -0.06 15.36
CA PRO A 183 3.21 -0.82 16.52
C PRO A 183 2.09 -1.05 17.56
N LYS A 184 1.10 -0.17 17.60
CA LYS A 184 -0.10 -0.32 18.43
C LYS A 184 -0.97 -1.46 17.92
N GLN A 185 -1.28 -1.47 16.62
CA GLN A 185 -2.07 -2.54 16.01
C GLN A 185 -1.42 -3.92 16.18
N VAL A 186 -0.10 -4.04 16.01
CA VAL A 186 0.62 -5.31 16.26
C VAL A 186 0.47 -5.81 17.71
N LYS A 187 0.33 -4.91 18.68
CA LYS A 187 0.15 -5.28 20.10
C LYS A 187 -1.29 -5.66 20.45
N GLU A 188 -2.25 -5.08 19.73
CA GLU A 188 -3.68 -5.24 20.01
C GLU A 188 -4.31 -6.40 19.21
N HIS A 189 -3.65 -6.86 18.13
CA HIS A 189 -4.17 -7.84 17.19
C HIS A 189 -3.19 -8.99 16.96
N ASP A 190 -3.48 -10.15 17.53
CA ASP A 190 -2.69 -11.38 17.35
C ASP A 190 -2.84 -12.01 15.95
N ASP A 191 -3.81 -11.55 15.17
CA ASP A 191 -4.15 -12.04 13.84
C ASP A 191 -3.40 -11.30 12.71
N ILE A 192 -2.63 -10.26 13.02
CA ILE A 192 -1.77 -9.59 12.06
C ILE A 192 -0.58 -10.50 11.74
N THR A 193 -0.62 -11.11 10.56
CA THR A 193 0.41 -12.04 10.10
C THR A 193 1.21 -11.48 8.92
N SER A 194 2.36 -12.09 8.68
CA SER A 194 3.16 -11.80 7.49
C SER A 194 2.49 -12.32 6.23
N ASN A 195 2.69 -11.59 5.14
CA ASN A 195 2.32 -12.02 3.80
C ASN A 195 3.39 -12.91 3.13
N GLN A 196 4.58 -13.02 3.75
CA GLN A 196 5.67 -13.85 3.23
C GLN A 196 5.40 -15.31 3.50
N THR A 197 5.48 -16.13 2.45
CA THR A 197 5.20 -17.55 2.53
C THR A 197 6.22 -18.37 1.73
N PHE A 198 6.37 -19.64 2.11
CA PHE A 198 6.96 -20.64 1.26
C PHE A 198 5.84 -21.47 0.67
N LEU A 199 5.69 -21.39 -0.65
CA LEU A 199 4.61 -21.99 -1.40
C LEU A 199 5.09 -23.24 -2.13
N VAL A 200 4.27 -24.29 -2.13
CA VAL A 200 4.46 -25.49 -2.94
C VAL A 200 3.18 -25.82 -3.72
N ARG A 201 3.33 -26.40 -4.90
CA ARG A 201 2.23 -27.01 -5.65
C ARG A 201 1.70 -28.21 -4.86
N LYS A 202 0.46 -28.14 -4.38
CA LYS A 202 -0.14 -29.13 -3.46
C LYS A 202 -0.07 -30.56 -4.00
N ASP A 203 -0.59 -30.77 -5.20
CA ASP A 203 -0.64 -32.09 -5.84
C ASP A 203 0.76 -32.73 -6.00
N ILE A 204 1.75 -31.95 -6.41
CA ILE A 204 3.12 -32.41 -6.56
C ILE A 204 3.75 -32.70 -5.19
N TYR A 205 3.60 -31.79 -4.22
CA TYR A 205 4.17 -31.93 -2.88
C TYR A 205 3.62 -33.19 -2.16
N GLU A 206 2.30 -33.42 -2.23
CA GLU A 206 1.67 -34.62 -1.68
C GLU A 206 2.13 -35.89 -2.41
N ALA A 207 2.21 -35.86 -3.74
CA ALA A 207 2.64 -37.04 -4.55
C ALA A 207 4.09 -37.46 -4.27
N ILE A 208 5.00 -36.51 -3.97
CA ILE A 208 6.37 -36.83 -3.58
C ILE A 208 6.53 -37.23 -2.12
N GLY A 209 5.40 -37.23 -1.33
CA GLY A 209 5.35 -37.72 0.05
C GLY A 209 5.50 -36.63 1.11
N SER A 210 5.18 -35.39 0.78
CA SER A 210 5.21 -34.22 1.70
C SER A 210 6.54 -34.12 2.46
N PRO A 211 7.69 -34.02 1.76
CA PRO A 211 9.00 -34.06 2.38
C PRO A 211 9.25 -32.82 3.24
N ASP A 212 10.12 -32.96 4.23
CA ASP A 212 10.67 -31.84 4.96
C ASP A 212 11.61 -31.02 4.05
N MET A 213 11.27 -29.74 3.85
CA MET A 213 12.04 -28.79 3.03
C MET A 213 12.68 -27.69 3.88
N THR A 214 12.77 -27.88 5.19
CA THR A 214 13.31 -26.86 6.12
C THR A 214 14.85 -26.82 6.13
N THR A 215 15.52 -27.86 5.65
CA THR A 215 16.98 -27.92 5.53
C THR A 215 17.44 -27.85 4.07
N PRO A 216 18.66 -27.37 3.77
CA PRO A 216 19.18 -27.32 2.41
C PRO A 216 19.15 -28.70 1.70
N GLU A 217 19.51 -29.76 2.40
CA GLU A 217 19.52 -31.12 1.87
C GLU A 217 18.10 -31.64 1.60
N GLY A 218 17.17 -31.43 2.52
CA GLY A 218 15.75 -31.80 2.36
C GLY A 218 15.09 -31.03 1.24
N PHE A 219 15.36 -29.73 1.17
CA PHE A 219 14.86 -28.86 0.09
C PHE A 219 15.36 -29.37 -1.29
N LYS A 220 16.69 -29.58 -1.43
CA LYS A 220 17.29 -30.06 -2.66
C LYS A 220 16.70 -31.42 -3.09
N ALA A 221 16.62 -32.37 -2.17
CA ALA A 221 16.06 -33.70 -2.45
C ALA A 221 14.57 -33.63 -2.89
N ALA A 222 13.78 -32.78 -2.29
CA ALA A 222 12.38 -32.55 -2.68
C ALA A 222 12.26 -31.96 -4.10
N VAL A 223 13.09 -30.97 -4.42
CA VAL A 223 13.13 -30.32 -5.73
C VAL A 223 13.58 -31.32 -6.83
N GLU A 224 14.64 -32.11 -6.60
CA GLU A 224 15.10 -33.15 -7.50
C GLU A 224 14.00 -34.19 -7.75
N LYS A 225 13.35 -34.67 -6.69
CA LYS A 225 12.26 -35.66 -6.78
C LYS A 225 11.05 -35.14 -7.54
N ALA A 226 10.67 -33.87 -7.29
CA ALA A 226 9.58 -33.25 -8.03
C ALA A 226 9.87 -33.12 -9.51
N ALA A 227 11.08 -32.71 -9.88
CA ALA A 227 11.52 -32.63 -11.28
C ALA A 227 11.58 -33.98 -11.98
N GLU A 228 12.01 -35.04 -11.26
CA GLU A 228 12.06 -36.42 -11.79
C GLU A 228 10.64 -36.96 -12.04
N MET A 229 9.75 -36.83 -11.07
CA MET A 229 8.38 -37.37 -11.13
C MET A 229 7.45 -36.57 -12.03
N PHE A 230 7.67 -35.28 -12.12
CA PHE A 230 6.81 -34.32 -12.86
C PHE A 230 7.67 -33.45 -13.81
N PRO A 231 8.30 -34.01 -14.84
CA PRO A 231 9.13 -33.23 -15.78
C PRO A 231 8.32 -32.19 -16.55
N GLU A 232 7.01 -32.43 -16.68
CA GLU A 232 6.05 -31.52 -17.34
C GLU A 232 4.75 -31.44 -16.54
N VAL A 233 4.13 -30.26 -16.59
CA VAL A 233 2.79 -29.98 -16.06
C VAL A 233 2.00 -29.21 -17.11
N ASN A 234 0.74 -29.63 -17.36
CA ASN A 234 -0.12 -29.02 -18.38
C ASN A 234 0.53 -28.90 -19.78
N GLY A 235 1.41 -29.84 -20.14
CA GLY A 235 2.13 -29.85 -21.43
C GLY A 235 3.30 -28.88 -21.52
N GLU A 236 3.69 -28.25 -20.43
CA GLU A 236 4.87 -27.39 -20.34
C GLU A 236 5.85 -27.91 -19.29
N LYS A 237 7.14 -27.61 -19.48
CA LYS A 237 8.19 -28.03 -18.54
C LYS A 237 7.92 -27.47 -17.14
N LEU A 238 8.00 -28.34 -16.12
CA LEU A 238 7.98 -27.92 -14.73
C LEU A 238 9.16 -27.00 -14.44
N ILE A 239 8.95 -25.99 -13.63
CA ILE A 239 9.98 -25.12 -13.07
C ILE A 239 10.11 -25.49 -11.59
N PRO A 240 11.13 -26.30 -11.20
CA PRO A 240 11.17 -26.85 -9.85
C PRO A 240 11.28 -25.77 -8.76
N VAL A 241 12.08 -24.72 -8.99
CA VAL A 241 12.18 -23.58 -8.07
C VAL A 241 11.88 -22.31 -8.82
N GLY A 242 10.82 -21.61 -8.39
CA GLY A 242 10.49 -20.26 -8.82
C GLY A 242 10.96 -19.20 -7.83
N SER A 243 10.98 -17.95 -8.26
CA SER A 243 11.26 -16.81 -7.41
C SER A 243 10.52 -15.58 -7.91
N HIS A 244 10.50 -14.53 -7.10
CA HIS A 244 10.17 -13.20 -7.57
C HIS A 244 11.10 -12.78 -8.72
N VAL A 245 10.68 -11.83 -9.53
CA VAL A 245 11.54 -11.30 -10.62
C VAL A 245 12.72 -10.52 -10.04
N PHE A 246 13.82 -10.46 -10.80
CA PHE A 246 14.91 -9.53 -10.51
C PHE A 246 14.56 -8.14 -11.07
N ASP A 247 14.74 -7.12 -10.25
CA ASP A 247 14.60 -5.73 -10.62
C ASP A 247 15.82 -4.91 -10.16
N ASN A 248 15.72 -3.57 -10.20
CA ASN A 248 16.79 -2.68 -9.77
C ASN A 248 17.07 -2.71 -8.25
N GLN A 249 16.23 -3.39 -7.46
CA GLN A 249 16.39 -3.59 -6.01
C GLN A 249 16.86 -5.00 -5.65
N GLY A 250 17.11 -5.86 -6.63
CA GLY A 250 17.51 -7.25 -6.44
C GLY A 250 16.35 -8.23 -6.59
N ASN A 251 16.37 -9.31 -5.83
CA ASN A 251 15.33 -10.34 -5.83
C ASN A 251 14.72 -10.54 -4.45
N VAL A 252 13.48 -10.15 -4.29
CA VAL A 252 12.77 -10.17 -3.00
C VAL A 252 12.73 -11.56 -2.36
N SER A 253 12.61 -12.64 -3.15
CA SER A 253 12.59 -14.02 -2.63
C SER A 253 13.89 -14.38 -1.95
N PHE A 254 15.04 -14.06 -2.56
CA PHE A 254 16.36 -14.39 -2.02
C PHE A 254 16.89 -13.32 -1.07
N ASP A 255 16.76 -12.04 -1.43
CA ASP A 255 17.39 -10.92 -0.70
C ASP A 255 16.62 -10.51 0.56
N LYS A 256 15.35 -10.91 0.70
CA LYS A 256 14.52 -10.57 1.86
C LYS A 256 13.87 -11.80 2.50
N TYR A 257 13.05 -12.56 1.74
CA TYR A 257 12.24 -13.63 2.32
C TYR A 257 13.11 -14.77 2.84
N LEU A 258 14.07 -15.25 2.06
CA LEU A 258 14.99 -16.30 2.51
C LEU A 258 15.68 -15.92 3.83
N MET A 259 16.22 -14.69 3.93
CA MET A 259 16.88 -14.23 5.16
C MET A 259 15.91 -14.15 6.34
N ASN A 260 14.63 -13.84 6.11
CA ASN A 260 13.61 -13.78 7.15
C ASN A 260 13.20 -15.19 7.59
N PHE A 261 13.06 -16.12 6.65
CA PHE A 261 12.83 -17.53 6.95
C PHE A 261 13.98 -18.15 7.76
N LEU A 262 15.22 -17.76 7.48
CA LEU A 262 16.42 -18.20 8.21
C LEU A 262 16.62 -17.45 9.54
N ALA A 263 15.70 -16.58 9.94
CA ALA A 263 15.80 -15.74 11.13
C ALA A 263 17.12 -14.93 11.22
N VAL A 264 17.69 -14.53 10.07
CA VAL A 264 18.91 -13.72 10.06
C VAL A 264 18.62 -12.34 10.62
N PRO A 265 19.26 -11.92 11.72
CA PRO A 265 18.92 -10.68 12.38
C PRO A 265 19.38 -9.44 11.60
N TRP A 266 18.68 -8.31 11.81
CA TRP A 266 19.07 -7.00 11.31
C TRP A 266 20.16 -6.32 12.14
N GLU A 267 20.32 -6.79 13.40
CA GLU A 267 21.18 -6.19 14.40
C GLU A 267 21.85 -7.30 15.23
N LYS A 268 23.14 -7.13 15.50
CA LYS A 268 23.91 -7.92 16.48
C LYS A 268 24.68 -6.98 17.39
N ASP A 269 24.56 -7.16 18.69
CA ASP A 269 25.27 -6.38 19.72
C ASP A 269 25.05 -4.85 19.61
N GLY A 270 23.82 -4.42 19.31
CA GLY A 270 23.48 -3.01 19.16
C GLY A 270 24.01 -2.34 17.89
N LYS A 271 24.41 -3.14 16.88
CA LYS A 271 24.96 -2.65 15.62
C LYS A 271 24.24 -3.29 14.42
N TYR A 272 24.16 -2.52 13.35
CA TYR A 272 23.73 -3.06 12.05
C TYR A 272 24.54 -4.30 11.69
N TYR A 273 23.84 -5.35 11.29
CA TYR A 273 24.42 -6.60 10.83
C TYR A 273 24.18 -6.76 9.33
N ASP A 274 25.28 -6.99 8.59
CA ASP A 274 25.19 -7.26 7.16
C ASP A 274 24.69 -8.70 6.93
N ARG A 275 23.40 -8.82 6.66
CA ARG A 275 22.70 -10.10 6.47
C ARG A 275 23.21 -10.90 5.29
N TYR A 276 23.77 -10.25 4.26
CA TYR A 276 24.32 -10.92 3.07
C TYR A 276 25.58 -11.73 3.38
N THR A 277 26.25 -11.44 4.47
CA THR A 277 27.45 -12.17 4.93
C THR A 277 27.15 -13.25 5.96
N ASP A 278 25.87 -13.43 6.32
CA ASP A 278 25.48 -14.43 7.30
C ASP A 278 25.79 -15.86 6.82
N PRO A 279 26.46 -16.72 7.63
CA PRO A 279 26.81 -18.07 7.23
C PRO A 279 25.62 -18.94 6.82
N GLU A 280 24.47 -18.83 7.52
CA GLU A 280 23.26 -19.59 7.23
C GLU A 280 22.70 -19.20 5.84
N TYR A 281 22.64 -17.89 5.58
CA TYR A 281 22.23 -17.40 4.26
C TYR A 281 23.16 -17.88 3.14
N VAL A 282 24.47 -17.83 3.35
CA VAL A 282 25.47 -18.26 2.37
C VAL A 282 25.37 -19.78 2.09
N ILE A 283 25.04 -20.60 3.09
CA ILE A 283 24.80 -22.05 2.92
C ILE A 283 23.63 -22.26 1.96
N TRP A 284 22.50 -21.61 2.18
CA TRP A 284 21.33 -21.72 1.32
C TRP A 284 21.59 -21.21 -0.10
N LEU A 285 22.30 -20.09 -0.25
CA LEU A 285 22.67 -19.59 -1.58
C LEU A 285 23.56 -20.57 -2.36
N LYS A 286 24.47 -21.29 -1.68
CA LYS A 286 25.29 -22.33 -2.32
C LYS A 286 24.41 -23.48 -2.81
N MET A 287 23.43 -23.92 -2.03
CA MET A 287 22.47 -24.94 -2.45
C MET A 287 21.64 -24.47 -3.67
N PHE A 288 21.12 -23.23 -3.65
CA PHE A 288 20.42 -22.68 -4.82
C PHE A 288 21.31 -22.57 -6.06
N ARG A 289 22.59 -22.26 -5.89
CA ARG A 289 23.56 -22.25 -6.96
C ARG A 289 23.75 -23.68 -7.55
N GLU A 290 23.85 -24.69 -6.71
CA GLU A 290 23.92 -26.09 -7.17
C GLU A 290 22.67 -26.46 -7.97
N LEU A 291 21.47 -26.16 -7.49
CA LEU A 291 20.21 -26.32 -8.23
C LEU A 291 20.24 -25.61 -9.60
N GLY A 292 20.83 -24.42 -9.66
CA GLY A 292 21.02 -23.67 -10.91
C GLY A 292 21.96 -24.38 -11.87
N GLU A 293 23.10 -24.93 -11.38
CA GLU A 293 24.07 -25.70 -12.17
C GLU A 293 23.43 -26.99 -12.70
N GLU A 294 22.48 -27.58 -11.97
CA GLU A 294 21.72 -28.78 -12.37
C GLU A 294 20.49 -28.45 -13.26
N GLY A 295 20.22 -27.19 -13.52
CA GLY A 295 19.06 -26.73 -14.34
C GLY A 295 17.70 -26.84 -13.63
N LEU A 296 17.69 -26.92 -12.30
CA LEU A 296 16.51 -27.03 -11.44
C LEU A 296 16.04 -25.69 -10.88
N LEU A 297 16.83 -24.63 -10.97
CA LEU A 297 16.46 -23.26 -10.75
C LEU A 297 16.22 -22.59 -12.12
N ALA A 298 15.10 -21.88 -12.25
CA ALA A 298 14.74 -21.27 -13.53
C ALA A 298 15.73 -20.17 -13.93
N ASN A 299 16.35 -20.30 -15.10
CA ASN A 299 17.20 -19.23 -15.66
C ASN A 299 16.39 -17.97 -16.02
N ASP A 300 15.11 -18.13 -16.30
CA ASP A 300 14.20 -17.06 -16.70
C ASP A 300 13.97 -16.01 -15.59
N ILE A 301 14.24 -16.36 -14.32
CA ILE A 301 14.06 -15.43 -13.18
C ILE A 301 14.86 -14.13 -13.33
N PHE A 302 15.93 -14.12 -14.12
CA PHE A 302 16.77 -12.94 -14.37
C PHE A 302 16.26 -12.05 -15.49
N VAL A 303 15.25 -12.50 -16.27
CA VAL A 303 14.77 -11.80 -17.47
C VAL A 303 13.24 -11.70 -17.54
N ASP A 304 12.53 -12.50 -16.75
CA ASP A 304 11.08 -12.45 -16.69
C ASP A 304 10.61 -11.08 -16.18
N THR A 305 9.61 -10.55 -16.83
CA THR A 305 8.77 -9.52 -16.24
C THR A 305 7.83 -10.13 -15.21
N ARG A 306 7.27 -9.32 -14.32
CA ARG A 306 6.26 -9.78 -13.35
C ARG A 306 5.08 -10.49 -14.05
N ILE A 307 4.59 -9.93 -15.14
CA ILE A 307 3.48 -10.52 -15.91
C ILE A 307 3.86 -11.94 -16.41
N GLN A 308 5.07 -12.13 -16.95
CA GLN A 308 5.53 -13.43 -17.42
C GLN A 308 5.67 -14.44 -16.28
N MET A 309 6.16 -14.03 -15.14
CA MET A 309 6.24 -14.87 -13.95
C MET A 309 4.83 -15.27 -13.46
N GLU A 310 3.89 -14.31 -13.39
CA GLU A 310 2.50 -14.56 -12.98
C GLU A 310 1.75 -15.47 -13.97
N GLU A 311 2.01 -15.38 -15.26
CA GLU A 311 1.48 -16.33 -16.26
C GLU A 311 1.97 -17.75 -16.01
N LYS A 312 3.25 -17.93 -15.67
CA LYS A 312 3.81 -19.24 -15.30
C LYS A 312 3.19 -19.78 -14.02
N LEU A 313 2.94 -18.89 -13.03
CA LEU A 313 2.27 -19.22 -11.79
C LEU A 313 0.81 -19.65 -12.04
N ALA A 314 0.06 -18.91 -12.85
CA ALA A 314 -1.33 -19.22 -13.22
C ALA A 314 -1.46 -20.54 -13.98
N LYS A 315 -0.43 -20.96 -14.71
CA LYS A 315 -0.33 -22.27 -15.37
C LYS A 315 0.13 -23.39 -14.43
N GLY A 316 0.43 -23.07 -13.16
CA GLY A 316 0.91 -24.04 -12.17
C GLY A 316 2.28 -24.63 -12.48
N ARG A 317 3.15 -23.90 -13.18
CA ARG A 317 4.46 -24.41 -13.65
C ARG A 317 5.52 -24.48 -12.57
N TYR A 318 5.40 -23.70 -11.49
CA TYR A 318 6.34 -23.74 -10.37
C TYR A 318 6.00 -24.89 -9.42
N PHE A 319 7.03 -25.65 -8.96
CA PHE A 319 6.82 -26.59 -7.86
C PHE A 319 6.86 -25.86 -6.52
N CYS A 320 7.89 -25.05 -6.26
CA CYS A 320 7.99 -24.28 -5.03
C CYS A 320 8.55 -22.88 -5.24
N MET A 321 8.24 -21.96 -4.34
CA MET A 321 8.79 -20.60 -4.34
C MET A 321 8.59 -19.89 -3.00
N LEU A 322 9.52 -19.01 -2.65
CA LEU A 322 9.35 -18.01 -1.61
C LEU A 322 8.62 -16.80 -2.23
N TYR A 323 7.38 -16.57 -1.82
CA TYR A 323 6.54 -15.53 -2.44
C TYR A 323 5.49 -14.97 -1.47
N GLN A 324 4.84 -13.88 -1.86
CA GLN A 324 3.72 -13.32 -1.12
C GLN A 324 2.43 -14.07 -1.48
N TYR A 325 1.76 -14.63 -0.46
CA TYR A 325 0.53 -15.38 -0.71
C TYR A 325 -0.58 -14.51 -1.33
N SER A 326 -0.75 -13.27 -0.87
CA SER A 326 -1.75 -12.35 -1.41
C SER A 326 -1.61 -12.09 -2.91
N ASP A 327 -0.38 -12.11 -3.41
CA ASP A 327 -0.08 -11.84 -4.82
C ASP A 327 -0.42 -13.03 -5.73
N THR A 328 -0.82 -14.16 -5.16
CA THR A 328 -1.21 -15.37 -5.91
C THR A 328 -2.71 -15.55 -6.07
N ILE A 329 -3.54 -14.69 -5.50
CA ILE A 329 -5.00 -14.90 -5.40
C ILE A 329 -5.65 -15.14 -6.77
N SER A 330 -5.34 -14.31 -7.76
CA SER A 330 -5.91 -14.44 -9.11
C SER A 330 -5.43 -15.71 -9.82
N GLN A 331 -4.15 -16.06 -9.67
CA GLN A 331 -3.53 -17.25 -10.23
C GLN A 331 -4.05 -18.51 -9.54
N GLN A 332 -4.21 -18.48 -8.22
CA GLN A 332 -4.83 -19.55 -7.44
C GLN A 332 -6.27 -19.82 -7.86
N LYS A 333 -7.04 -18.77 -8.11
CA LYS A 333 -8.41 -18.91 -8.60
C LYS A 333 -8.45 -19.64 -9.95
N ALA A 334 -7.59 -19.23 -10.90
CA ALA A 334 -7.51 -19.85 -12.21
C ALA A 334 -7.07 -21.34 -12.13
N LEU A 335 -6.13 -21.67 -11.25
CA LEU A 335 -5.71 -23.05 -10.99
C LEU A 335 -6.86 -23.87 -10.40
N TYR A 336 -7.51 -23.36 -9.36
CA TYR A 336 -8.62 -24.03 -8.68
C TYR A 336 -9.81 -24.32 -9.60
N GLU A 337 -10.16 -23.39 -10.48
CA GLU A 337 -11.22 -23.58 -11.47
C GLU A 337 -10.92 -24.68 -12.47
N ASN A 338 -9.62 -24.90 -12.76
CA ASN A 338 -9.16 -25.95 -13.67
C ASN A 338 -9.02 -27.30 -12.95
N ASP A 339 -8.34 -27.31 -11.80
CA ASP A 339 -8.13 -28.49 -10.95
C ASP A 339 -7.91 -28.06 -9.49
N PRO A 340 -8.85 -28.35 -8.56
CA PRO A 340 -8.76 -27.94 -7.15
C PRO A 340 -7.52 -28.46 -6.40
N ASP A 341 -6.86 -29.50 -6.86
CA ASP A 341 -5.65 -30.04 -6.25
C ASP A 341 -4.36 -29.41 -6.79
N SER A 342 -4.42 -28.70 -7.91
CA SER A 342 -3.26 -28.05 -8.53
C SER A 342 -2.93 -26.66 -7.97
N ILE A 343 -3.50 -26.27 -6.85
CA ILE A 343 -3.25 -24.98 -6.18
C ILE A 343 -1.89 -24.93 -5.46
N TYR A 344 -1.46 -23.73 -5.13
CA TYR A 344 -0.33 -23.53 -4.22
C TYR A 344 -0.80 -23.48 -2.77
N MET A 345 -0.09 -24.15 -1.87
CA MET A 345 -0.31 -24.07 -0.44
C MET A 345 0.96 -23.66 0.28
N ALA A 346 0.82 -22.97 1.40
CA ALA A 346 1.92 -22.66 2.28
C ALA A 346 2.32 -23.88 3.09
N VAL A 347 3.62 -24.11 3.21
CA VAL A 347 4.21 -25.14 4.06
C VAL A 347 5.36 -24.54 4.85
N GLU A 348 5.91 -25.32 5.80
CA GLU A 348 7.14 -24.95 6.48
C GLU A 348 8.27 -24.72 5.48
N GLY A 349 8.87 -23.53 5.54
CA GLY A 349 9.92 -23.11 4.61
C GLY A 349 11.34 -23.30 5.17
N PRO A 350 12.34 -22.77 4.48
CA PRO A 350 13.74 -22.77 4.91
C PRO A 350 13.93 -22.35 6.37
N ARG A 351 14.82 -23.05 7.09
CA ARG A 351 15.25 -22.68 8.44
C ARG A 351 16.78 -22.65 8.51
N ASN A 352 17.31 -21.96 9.50
CA ASN A 352 18.74 -22.01 9.82
C ASN A 352 19.09 -23.35 10.47
N SER A 353 20.38 -23.62 10.65
CA SER A 353 20.89 -24.88 11.22
C SER A 353 20.47 -25.14 12.68
N ASN A 354 20.04 -24.11 13.41
CA ASN A 354 19.50 -24.25 14.77
C ASN A 354 18.02 -24.65 14.76
N GLY A 355 17.31 -24.54 13.62
CA GLY A 355 15.88 -24.76 13.52
C GLY A 355 15.05 -23.62 14.13
N ASP A 356 15.60 -22.40 14.23
CA ASP A 356 14.90 -21.25 14.79
C ASP A 356 13.63 -20.93 13.96
N ASP A 357 12.63 -20.40 14.62
CA ASP A 357 11.40 -19.93 13.95
C ASP A 357 11.69 -18.73 13.05
N PRO A 358 11.06 -18.65 11.86
CA PRO A 358 11.21 -17.53 10.96
C PRO A 358 10.86 -16.18 11.59
N THR A 359 11.60 -15.13 11.26
CA THR A 359 11.29 -13.76 11.62
C THR A 359 10.60 -13.03 10.49
N LEU A 360 9.34 -13.38 10.24
CA LEU A 360 8.57 -12.83 9.13
C LEU A 360 7.94 -11.48 9.54
N PRO A 361 8.37 -10.36 8.96
CA PRO A 361 7.81 -9.06 9.29
C PRO A 361 6.39 -8.91 8.73
N THR A 362 5.56 -8.18 9.46
CA THR A 362 4.29 -7.65 8.97
C THR A 362 4.53 -6.43 8.08
N ASN A 363 3.46 -5.82 7.56
CA ASN A 363 3.55 -4.48 6.98
C ASN A 363 4.01 -3.47 8.05
N ASN A 364 4.49 -2.32 7.59
CA ASN A 364 5.00 -1.23 8.44
C ASN A 364 4.07 -0.01 8.40
N MET A 365 4.33 0.97 9.26
CA MET A 365 3.63 2.27 9.28
C MET A 365 3.66 3.00 7.93
N ASN A 366 4.74 2.85 7.17
CA ASN A 366 4.89 3.49 5.87
C ASN A 366 4.05 2.84 4.75
N GLY A 367 3.40 1.70 5.02
CA GLY A 367 2.68 0.98 3.97
C GLY A 367 3.58 0.62 2.79
N TRP A 368 3.03 0.62 1.57
CA TRP A 368 3.82 0.38 0.35
C TRP A 368 3.47 1.33 -0.80
N THR A 369 2.26 1.85 -0.89
CA THR A 369 1.89 2.88 -1.87
C THR A 369 1.42 4.13 -1.17
N LEU A 370 1.55 5.26 -1.86
CA LEU A 370 1.07 6.55 -1.44
C LEU A 370 0.05 7.05 -2.46
N THR A 371 -1.11 7.50 -2.01
CA THR A 371 -2.12 8.14 -2.87
C THR A 371 -2.12 9.64 -2.63
N LEU A 372 -1.97 10.40 -3.72
CA LEU A 372 -1.92 11.86 -3.75
C LEU A 372 -3.12 12.40 -4.53
N ILE A 373 -3.53 13.65 -4.24
CA ILE A 373 -4.56 14.40 -4.98
C ILE A 373 -3.86 15.45 -5.84
N SER A 374 -4.05 15.39 -7.15
CA SER A 374 -3.47 16.35 -8.10
C SER A 374 -4.13 17.72 -7.99
N LYS A 375 -3.36 18.79 -8.19
CA LYS A 375 -3.92 20.14 -8.34
C LYS A 375 -4.73 20.36 -9.62
N ASN A 376 -4.64 19.42 -10.57
CA ASN A 376 -5.51 19.37 -11.74
C ASN A 376 -6.89 18.75 -11.43
N CYS A 377 -7.10 18.20 -10.23
CA CYS A 377 -8.38 17.64 -9.80
C CYS A 377 -9.45 18.74 -9.78
N LYS A 378 -10.55 18.47 -10.50
CA LYS A 378 -11.66 19.41 -10.62
C LYS A 378 -12.57 19.43 -9.39
N TYR A 379 -12.52 18.38 -8.60
CA TYR A 379 -13.38 18.16 -7.43
C TYR A 379 -12.53 17.72 -6.23
N PRO A 380 -11.59 18.57 -5.76
CA PRO A 380 -10.69 18.19 -4.67
C PRO A 380 -11.44 17.88 -3.35
N GLU A 381 -12.57 18.55 -3.11
CA GLU A 381 -13.48 18.29 -1.99
C GLU A 381 -14.09 16.87 -2.05
N ARG A 382 -14.34 16.38 -3.27
CA ARG A 382 -14.86 15.02 -3.50
C ARG A 382 -13.75 13.99 -3.39
N ALA A 383 -12.54 14.34 -3.82
CA ALA A 383 -11.37 13.47 -3.76
C ALA A 383 -10.93 13.21 -2.31
N ILE A 384 -10.88 14.25 -1.45
CA ILE A 384 -10.53 14.06 -0.03
C ILE A 384 -11.63 13.29 0.72
N ALA A 385 -12.91 13.59 0.48
CA ALA A 385 -14.02 12.87 1.07
C ALA A 385 -14.08 11.40 0.63
N PHE A 386 -13.68 11.10 -0.61
CA PHE A 386 -13.56 9.73 -1.10
C PHE A 386 -12.38 9.00 -0.44
N MET A 387 -11.24 9.66 -0.25
CA MET A 387 -10.11 9.08 0.47
C MET A 387 -10.47 8.77 1.92
N ASP A 388 -11.19 9.67 2.60
CA ASP A 388 -11.75 9.46 3.94
C ASP A 388 -12.58 8.16 3.98
N TYR A 389 -13.56 8.02 3.06
CA TYR A 389 -14.36 6.80 2.96
C TYR A 389 -13.52 5.54 2.78
N MET A 390 -12.51 5.59 1.92
CA MET A 390 -11.63 4.44 1.65
C MET A 390 -10.73 4.05 2.84
N MET A 391 -10.53 4.94 3.80
CA MET A 391 -9.79 4.68 5.04
C MET A 391 -10.67 4.10 6.16
N LEU A 392 -11.99 4.16 6.03
CA LEU A 392 -12.90 3.53 6.97
C LEU A 392 -12.64 2.02 7.02
N SER A 393 -12.63 1.46 8.22
CA SER A 393 -12.60 0.00 8.38
C SER A 393 -13.84 -0.60 7.72
N LEU A 394 -13.66 -1.69 6.97
CA LEU A 394 -14.78 -2.45 6.40
C LEU A 394 -15.79 -2.91 7.48
N ILE A 395 -15.36 -3.06 8.72
CA ILE A 395 -16.24 -3.36 9.87
C ILE A 395 -17.22 -2.21 10.09
N HIS A 396 -16.76 -0.95 10.04
CA HIS A 396 -17.64 0.22 10.20
C HIS A 396 -18.61 0.43 9.02
N ILE A 397 -18.27 -0.09 7.83
CA ILE A 397 -19.14 -0.06 6.65
C ILE A 397 -20.23 -1.16 6.75
N SER A 398 -19.94 -2.28 7.41
CA SER A 398 -20.81 -3.46 7.47
C SER A 398 -21.67 -3.54 8.73
N GLU A 399 -21.40 -2.74 9.77
CA GLU A 399 -22.24 -2.68 10.97
C GLU A 399 -23.32 -1.61 10.81
N PRO A 400 -24.62 -2.01 10.76
CA PRO A 400 -25.70 -1.04 10.86
C PRO A 400 -25.67 -0.48 12.30
N THR A 401 -25.39 0.80 12.44
CA THR A 401 -25.60 1.56 13.67
C THR A 401 -27.07 1.59 14.05
#